data_9b9d57503b0b25758cb8191d07e8b736
#
_entry.id   9b9d57503b0b25758cb8191d07e8b736
#
_cell.length_a   1.000
_cell.length_b   1.000
_cell.length_c   1.000
_cell.angle_alpha   90.00
_cell.angle_beta   90.00
_cell.angle_gamma   90.00
#
_symmetry.space_group_name_H-M   'P 1'
#
loop_
_entity.id
_entity.type
_entity.pdbx_description
1 polymer ?
#
loop_
_entity_poly.entity_id
_entity_poly.type
_entity_poly.pdbx_seq_one_letter_code
_entity_poly.pdbx_strand_id
1 'polypeptide(L)'
;TAGMTSGFSASARQLGIVMGVAVMGVSYERVIRSVMTMAPQIGVLGRAADRERLISLVASGKGLRALDGWPTATPAGMRSHLAPLVRSATDAGLSVSLGVGAAVMLAVAIHLALTVPGRRQKREVSHLFAS
;
A
#
# COMPACT_ATOMS: atom_id res chain seq x y z
N THR A 1 30.78 -0.20 -22.24
CA THR A 1 29.30 -0.33 -22.41
C THR A 1 28.65 -1.16 -21.31
N ALA A 2 29.33 -2.17 -20.70
CA ALA A 2 28.77 -3.01 -19.63
C ALA A 2 28.43 -2.23 -18.36
N GLY A 3 29.19 -1.20 -18.00
CA GLY A 3 28.92 -0.39 -16.80
C GLY A 3 27.68 0.50 -16.90
N MET A 4 27.34 0.99 -18.08
CA MET A 4 26.13 1.80 -18.30
C MET A 4 24.85 0.97 -18.11
N THR A 5 24.83 -0.25 -18.58
CA THR A 5 23.66 -1.13 -18.49
C THR A 5 23.35 -1.54 -17.04
N SER A 6 24.38 -1.77 -16.24
CA SER A 6 24.22 -2.14 -14.82
C SER A 6 23.71 -0.97 -13.99
N GLY A 7 24.20 0.26 -14.25
CA GLY A 7 23.74 1.46 -13.55
C GLY A 7 22.27 1.79 -13.85
N PHE A 8 21.85 1.67 -15.09
CA PHE A 8 20.45 1.89 -15.48
C PHE A 8 19.50 0.88 -14.82
N SER A 9 19.88 -0.39 -14.78
CA SER A 9 19.09 -1.43 -14.12
C SER A 9 18.90 -1.18 -12.62
N ALA A 10 19.98 -0.76 -11.91
CA ALA A 10 19.92 -0.43 -10.50
C ALA A 10 19.01 0.78 -10.22
N SER A 11 19.13 1.84 -11.02
CA SER A 11 18.29 3.04 -10.90
C SER A 11 16.82 2.76 -11.19
N ALA A 12 16.51 1.99 -12.22
CA ALA A 12 15.14 1.60 -12.56
C ALA A 12 14.49 0.78 -11.42
N ARG A 13 15.26 -0.12 -10.79
CA ARG A 13 14.80 -0.89 -9.65
C ARG A 13 14.48 -0.01 -8.43
N GLN A 14 15.34 0.95 -8.13
CA GLN A 14 15.10 1.89 -7.02
C GLN A 14 13.87 2.76 -7.26
N LEU A 15 13.71 3.30 -8.47
CA LEU A 15 12.51 4.07 -8.84
C LEU A 15 11.24 3.22 -8.70
N GLY A 16 11.26 1.97 -9.14
CA GLY A 16 10.13 1.06 -8.98
C GLY A 16 9.73 0.83 -7.53
N ILE A 17 10.70 0.66 -6.61
CA ILE A 17 10.45 0.50 -5.19
C ILE A 17 9.82 1.78 -4.61
N VAL A 18 10.39 2.94 -4.88
CA VAL A 18 9.90 4.22 -4.36
C VAL A 18 8.48 4.51 -4.85
N MET A 19 8.22 4.33 -6.14
CA MET A 19 6.88 4.51 -6.69
C MET A 19 5.88 3.50 -6.10
N GLY A 20 6.27 2.24 -5.95
CA GLY A 20 5.43 1.21 -5.35
C GLY A 20 5.01 1.58 -3.92
N VAL A 21 5.96 1.98 -3.08
CA VAL A 21 5.69 2.42 -1.71
C VAL A 21 4.79 3.66 -1.68
N ALA A 22 5.03 4.63 -2.55
CA ALA A 22 4.21 5.85 -2.62
C ALA A 22 2.75 5.53 -3.01
N VAL A 23 2.53 4.71 -4.03
CA VAL A 23 1.19 4.32 -4.46
C VAL A 23 0.45 3.55 -3.37
N MET A 24 1.12 2.60 -2.70
CA MET A 24 0.54 1.85 -1.59
C MET A 24 0.20 2.76 -0.41
N GLY A 25 1.08 3.69 -0.05
CA GLY A 25 0.86 4.64 1.04
C GLY A 25 -0.33 5.56 0.79
N VAL A 26 -0.45 6.13 -0.41
CA VAL A 26 -1.59 6.98 -0.79
C VAL A 26 -2.90 6.18 -0.80
N SER A 27 -2.87 4.94 -1.30
CA SER A 27 -4.04 4.07 -1.31
C SER A 27 -4.51 3.74 0.11
N TYR A 28 -3.58 3.40 0.99
CA TYR A 28 -3.83 3.15 2.40
C TYR A 28 -4.46 4.36 3.10
N GLU A 29 -3.85 5.55 2.95
CA GLU A 29 -4.36 6.78 3.56
C GLU A 29 -5.77 7.12 3.08
N ARG A 30 -6.05 7.01 1.78
CA ARG A 30 -7.38 7.28 1.21
C ARG A 30 -8.45 6.36 1.79
N VAL A 31 -8.16 5.08 1.90
CA VAL A 31 -9.12 4.10 2.45
C VAL A 31 -9.38 4.39 3.92
N ILE A 32 -8.35 4.64 4.73
CA ILE A 32 -8.53 5.00 6.14
C ILE A 32 -9.37 6.25 6.30
N ARG A 33 -9.06 7.31 5.56
CA ARG A 33 -9.86 8.54 5.58
C ARG A 33 -11.31 8.26 5.21
N SER A 34 -11.55 7.53 4.14
CA SER A 34 -12.92 7.19 3.69
C SER A 34 -13.68 6.39 4.75
N VAL A 35 -13.10 5.32 5.27
CA VAL A 35 -13.76 4.47 6.28
C VAL A 35 -14.04 5.25 7.56
N MET A 36 -13.08 6.02 8.03
CA MET A 36 -13.23 6.77 9.27
C MET A 36 -14.18 7.95 9.15
N THR A 37 -14.20 8.66 8.03
CA THR A 37 -15.13 9.80 7.84
C THR A 37 -16.58 9.36 7.68
N MET A 38 -16.82 8.17 7.12
CA MET A 38 -18.17 7.62 6.95
C MET A 38 -18.70 6.93 8.21
N ALA A 39 -17.84 6.62 9.18
CA ALA A 39 -18.24 5.89 10.36
C ALA A 39 -18.99 6.78 11.36
N PRO A 40 -20.23 6.44 11.76
CA PRO A 40 -21.01 7.24 12.71
C PRO A 40 -20.33 7.32 14.09
N GLN A 41 -19.51 6.32 14.46
CA GLN A 41 -18.78 6.27 15.71
C GLN A 41 -17.79 7.44 15.90
N ILE A 42 -17.27 8.00 14.81
CA ILE A 42 -16.36 9.14 14.87
C ILE A 42 -17.09 10.42 15.34
N GLY A 43 -18.42 10.44 15.22
CA GLY A 43 -19.27 11.50 15.70
C GLY A 43 -19.23 11.72 17.22
N VAL A 44 -18.85 10.68 17.99
CA VAL A 44 -18.64 10.76 19.45
C VAL A 44 -17.50 11.74 19.80
N LEU A 45 -16.55 11.93 18.89
CA LEU A 45 -15.55 13.01 18.98
C LEU A 45 -16.23 14.32 18.60
N GLY A 46 -16.73 15.07 19.58
CA GLY A 46 -17.51 16.29 19.37
C GLY A 46 -16.82 17.38 18.54
N ARG A 47 -15.46 17.47 18.62
CA ARG A 47 -14.68 18.50 17.92
C ARG A 47 -14.13 17.96 16.59
N ALA A 48 -14.29 18.75 15.52
CA ALA A 48 -13.75 18.40 14.20
C ALA A 48 -12.21 18.22 14.22
N ALA A 49 -11.50 19.03 15.00
CA ALA A 49 -10.06 18.93 15.16
C ALA A 49 -9.61 17.59 15.77
N ASP A 50 -10.37 17.04 16.72
CA ASP A 50 -10.07 15.76 17.35
C ASP A 50 -10.28 14.60 16.37
N ARG A 51 -11.31 14.70 15.52
CA ARG A 51 -11.57 13.73 14.45
C ARG A 51 -10.44 13.69 13.45
N GLU A 52 -10.02 14.85 12.93
CA GLU A 52 -8.94 14.95 11.95
C GLU A 52 -7.61 14.47 12.54
N ARG A 53 -7.34 14.79 13.80
CA ARG A 53 -6.16 14.30 14.52
C ARG A 53 -6.15 12.77 14.62
N LEU A 54 -7.28 12.16 14.97
CA LEU A 54 -7.39 10.69 15.04
C LEU A 54 -7.18 10.07 13.67
N ILE A 55 -7.85 10.59 12.65
CA ILE A 55 -7.72 10.11 11.26
C ILE A 55 -6.26 10.18 10.81
N SER A 56 -5.58 11.30 11.03
CA SER A 56 -4.18 11.49 10.64
C SER A 56 -3.23 10.54 11.37
N LEU A 57 -3.47 10.28 12.66
CA LEU A 57 -2.68 9.34 13.45
C LEU A 57 -2.87 7.89 12.99
N VAL A 58 -4.10 7.51 12.64
CA VAL A 58 -4.37 6.16 12.11
C VAL A 58 -3.80 6.02 10.70
N ALA A 59 -3.98 7.03 9.86
CA ALA A 59 -3.45 7.05 8.48
C ALA A 59 -1.91 7.03 8.44
N SER A 60 -1.23 7.59 9.46
CA SER A 60 0.23 7.49 9.59
C SER A 60 0.74 6.11 10.03
N GLY A 61 -0.14 5.10 10.11
CA GLY A 61 0.22 3.73 10.44
C GLY A 61 0.33 3.43 11.94
N LYS A 62 -0.07 4.36 12.81
CA LYS A 62 -0.04 4.12 14.27
C LYS A 62 -1.13 3.16 14.74
N GLY A 63 -2.18 2.93 13.93
CA GLY A 63 -3.26 1.99 14.25
C GLY A 63 -3.85 2.24 15.64
N LEU A 64 -3.98 1.18 16.46
CA LEU A 64 -4.50 1.29 17.83
C LEU A 64 -3.65 2.15 18.76
N ARG A 65 -2.34 2.29 18.49
CA ARG A 65 -1.46 3.19 19.26
C ARG A 65 -1.85 4.66 19.13
N ALA A 66 -2.63 5.01 18.08
CA ALA A 66 -3.20 6.36 17.98
C ALA A 66 -4.11 6.72 19.16
N LEU A 67 -4.73 5.70 19.79
CA LEU A 67 -5.59 5.87 20.95
C LEU A 67 -4.81 5.97 22.27
N ASP A 68 -3.55 5.52 22.32
CA ASP A 68 -2.73 5.54 23.55
C ASP A 68 -2.26 6.95 23.90
N GLY A 69 -2.05 7.81 22.91
CA GLY A 69 -1.67 9.22 23.09
C GLY A 69 -2.85 10.20 23.24
N TRP A 70 -4.07 9.68 23.35
CA TRP A 70 -5.24 10.51 23.50
C TRP A 70 -5.31 11.09 24.94
N PRO A 71 -5.71 12.36 25.11
CA PRO A 71 -5.80 12.97 26.45
C PRO A 71 -6.63 12.11 27.41
N THR A 72 -6.14 11.94 28.62
CA THR A 72 -6.76 11.14 29.70
C THR A 72 -8.16 11.62 30.10
N ALA A 73 -8.57 12.82 29.65
CA ALA A 73 -9.92 13.36 29.81
C ALA A 73 -10.98 12.68 28.93
N THR A 74 -10.57 11.73 28.08
CA THR A 74 -11.50 10.99 27.23
C THR A 74 -12.23 9.94 28.07
N PRO A 75 -13.58 9.90 28.08
CA PRO A 75 -14.32 8.89 28.82
C PRO A 75 -13.81 7.48 28.54
N ALA A 76 -13.61 6.67 29.58
CA ALA A 76 -13.06 5.31 29.44
C ALA A 76 -13.82 4.44 28.42
N GLY A 77 -15.12 4.68 28.23
CA GLY A 77 -15.95 4.04 27.23
C GLY A 77 -15.63 4.43 25.78
N MET A 78 -15.07 5.62 25.52
CA MET A 78 -14.81 6.07 24.16
C MET A 78 -13.75 5.23 23.46
N ARG A 79 -12.73 4.77 24.19
CA ARG A 79 -11.69 3.90 23.65
C ARG A 79 -12.27 2.56 23.17
N SER A 80 -13.18 1.97 23.93
CA SER A 80 -13.84 0.71 23.55
C SER A 80 -14.72 0.85 22.30
N HIS A 81 -15.34 2.02 22.10
CA HIS A 81 -16.12 2.33 20.90
C HIS A 81 -15.27 2.62 19.66
N LEU A 82 -14.11 3.27 19.84
CA LEU A 82 -13.22 3.62 18.72
C LEU A 82 -12.28 2.49 18.30
N ALA A 83 -11.90 1.59 19.21
CA ALA A 83 -10.97 0.50 18.91
C ALA A 83 -11.41 -0.41 17.74
N PRO A 84 -12.67 -0.88 17.67
CA PRO A 84 -13.13 -1.70 16.54
C PRO A 84 -13.12 -0.90 15.23
N LEU A 85 -13.45 0.38 15.26
CA LEU A 85 -13.39 1.25 14.08
C LEU A 85 -11.95 1.38 13.57
N VAL A 86 -11.01 1.66 14.45
CA VAL A 86 -9.58 1.78 14.09
C VAL A 86 -9.05 0.47 13.50
N ARG A 87 -9.43 -0.67 14.08
CA ARG A 87 -9.06 -1.99 13.53
C ARG A 87 -9.62 -2.20 12.13
N SER A 88 -10.94 -2.02 11.96
CA SER A 88 -11.58 -2.22 10.66
C SER A 88 -11.02 -1.28 9.59
N ALA A 89 -10.73 -0.02 9.93
CA ALA A 89 -10.12 0.93 9.01
C ALA A 89 -8.70 0.50 8.62
N THR A 90 -7.90 0.03 9.59
CA THR A 90 -6.54 -0.46 9.35
C THR A 90 -6.53 -1.70 8.47
N ASP A 91 -7.41 -2.68 8.76
CA ASP A 91 -7.53 -3.92 7.98
C ASP A 91 -8.00 -3.62 6.54
N ALA A 92 -8.98 -2.75 6.37
CA ALA A 92 -9.43 -2.30 5.05
C ALA A 92 -8.30 -1.57 4.29
N GLY A 93 -7.56 -0.68 4.96
CA GLY A 93 -6.44 0.03 4.38
C GLY A 93 -5.33 -0.91 3.91
N LEU A 94 -4.97 -1.89 4.73
CA LEU A 94 -3.96 -2.90 4.38
C LEU A 94 -4.42 -3.79 3.22
N SER A 95 -5.65 -4.31 3.25
CA SER A 95 -6.16 -5.19 2.21
C SER A 95 -6.21 -4.51 0.84
N VAL A 96 -6.67 -3.25 0.79
CA VAL A 96 -6.70 -2.47 -0.46
C VAL A 96 -5.29 -2.16 -0.94
N SER A 97 -4.38 -1.75 -0.06
CA SER A 97 -2.99 -1.45 -0.43
C SER A 97 -2.27 -2.68 -1.00
N LEU A 98 -2.44 -3.84 -0.37
CA LEU A 98 -1.89 -5.11 -0.86
C LEU A 98 -2.53 -5.51 -2.20
N GLY A 99 -3.85 -5.32 -2.36
CA GLY A 99 -4.56 -5.56 -3.60
C GLY A 99 -4.04 -4.69 -4.75
N VAL A 100 -3.83 -3.40 -4.50
CA VAL A 100 -3.23 -2.48 -5.48
C VAL A 100 -1.81 -2.91 -5.83
N GLY A 101 -0.99 -3.25 -4.84
CA GLY A 101 0.36 -3.75 -5.07
C GLY A 101 0.38 -5.02 -5.93
N ALA A 102 -0.48 -5.98 -5.62
CA ALA A 102 -0.61 -7.22 -6.40
C ALA A 102 -1.08 -6.95 -7.84
N ALA A 103 -2.04 -6.04 -8.04
CA ALA A 103 -2.52 -5.67 -9.38
C ALA A 103 -1.42 -5.01 -10.22
N VAL A 104 -0.62 -4.13 -9.64
CA VAL A 104 0.52 -3.50 -10.32
C VAL A 104 1.56 -4.56 -10.71
N MET A 105 1.92 -5.47 -9.80
CA MET A 105 2.87 -6.54 -10.09
C MET A 105 2.38 -7.47 -11.19
N LEU A 106 1.09 -7.81 -11.19
CA LEU A 106 0.48 -8.62 -12.25
C LEU A 106 0.52 -7.90 -13.60
N ALA A 107 0.18 -6.61 -13.64
CA ALA A 107 0.24 -5.81 -14.86
C ALA A 107 1.66 -5.75 -15.44
N VAL A 108 2.68 -5.56 -14.59
CA VAL A 108 4.10 -5.58 -15.00
C VAL A 108 4.49 -6.97 -15.53
N ALA A 109 4.09 -8.04 -14.85
CA ALA A 109 4.39 -9.40 -15.28
C ALA A 109 3.76 -9.72 -16.64
N ILE A 110 2.51 -9.33 -16.86
CA ILE A 110 1.82 -9.49 -18.15
C ILE A 110 2.54 -8.67 -19.23
N HIS A 111 2.87 -7.41 -18.94
CA HIS A 111 3.59 -6.56 -19.89
C HIS A 111 4.93 -7.16 -20.31
N LEU A 112 5.71 -7.64 -19.35
CA LEU A 112 6.99 -8.33 -19.63
C LEU A 112 6.80 -9.61 -20.44
N ALA A 113 5.77 -10.40 -20.14
CA ALA A 113 5.47 -11.62 -20.88
C ALA A 113 5.10 -11.35 -22.36
N LEU A 114 4.45 -10.21 -22.63
CA LEU A 114 4.04 -9.80 -23.97
C LEU A 114 5.18 -9.13 -24.76
N THR A 115 6.08 -8.40 -24.08
CA THR A 115 7.13 -7.60 -24.72
C THR A 115 8.44 -8.36 -24.90
N VAL A 116 8.73 -9.37 -24.05
CA VAL A 116 9.93 -10.21 -24.17
C VAL A 116 9.64 -11.29 -25.21
N PRO A 117 10.21 -11.23 -26.44
CA PRO A 117 10.02 -12.26 -27.44
C PRO A 117 10.50 -13.58 -26.86
N GLY A 118 9.60 -14.55 -26.88
CA GLY A 118 9.80 -15.85 -26.25
C GLY A 118 11.10 -16.51 -26.71
N ARG A 119 11.83 -17.09 -25.76
CA ARG A 119 13.02 -17.93 -25.94
C ARG A 119 12.76 -19.19 -26.82
N ARG A 120 11.69 -19.24 -27.60
CA ARG A 120 11.37 -20.36 -28.49
C ARG A 120 12.39 -20.53 -29.62
N GLN A 121 13.13 -19.49 -29.99
CA GLN A 121 14.07 -19.53 -31.11
C GLN A 121 15.39 -20.26 -30.81
N LYS A 122 15.72 -20.52 -29.53
CA LYS A 122 16.97 -21.24 -29.19
C LYS A 122 16.92 -22.76 -29.39
N ARG A 123 15.76 -23.35 -29.53
CA ARG A 123 15.66 -24.83 -29.78
C ARG A 123 15.85 -25.23 -31.23
N GLU A 124 15.53 -24.38 -32.19
CA GLU A 124 15.70 -24.73 -33.61
C GLU A 124 17.16 -24.71 -34.07
N VAL A 125 18.00 -23.86 -33.49
CA VAL A 125 19.41 -23.75 -33.87
C VAL A 125 20.23 -24.96 -33.38
N SER A 126 19.85 -25.58 -32.26
CA SER A 126 20.56 -26.78 -31.75
C SER A 126 20.44 -28.01 -32.66
N HIS A 127 19.39 -28.10 -33.45
CA HIS A 127 19.21 -29.23 -34.38
C HIS A 127 19.98 -29.06 -35.68
N LEU A 128 20.39 -27.84 -36.04
CA LEU A 128 21.17 -27.57 -37.25
C LEU A 128 22.67 -27.85 -37.09
N PHE A 129 23.16 -27.94 -35.84
CA PHE A 129 24.59 -28.25 -35.57
C PHE A 129 24.82 -29.70 -35.11
N ALA A 130 23.78 -30.54 -35.07
CA ALA A 130 23.88 -31.95 -34.66
C ALA A 130 23.86 -32.95 -35.84
N SER A 131 23.97 -32.47 -37.06
CA SER A 131 24.18 -33.27 -38.31
C SER A 131 25.55 -32.90 -38.92
#